data_1467319d41a7b5998988bfbb62bc21d7
#
_entry.id   1467319d41a7b5998988bfbb62bc21d7
#
_cell.length_a   1.000
_cell.length_b   1.000
_cell.length_c   1.000
_cell.angle_alpha   90.00
_cell.angle_beta   90.00
_cell.angle_gamma   90.00
#
_symmetry.space_group_name_H-M   'P 1'
#
loop_
_entity.id
_entity.type
_entity.pdbx_description
1 polymer ?
#
loop_
_entity_poly.entity_id
_entity_poly.type
_entity_poly.pdbx_seq_one_letter_code
_entity_poly.pdbx_strand_id
1 'polypeptide(L)'
;MPNLLITGQSGRMGQALMQAAAADPDSTVTATHDVGQDLDAAVQKVDCIIDFTVHSFTGQVVEAALKHGTRLVIGTTGHSDEEREMIRKAAEKLPIVFASNYSVGVNTLFWLTRHAARILTQERFDIEVTEMHHRHKIDSPSGTARTLLEILNEETGTSYKDDITHGRLGNIGPRPQREIGMHTLRGGDVVGDHTVMFAADGERVELTHKASSRLTFAAGAVRAAKWLESQPAGLYDMQDVLGLK
;
A
#
# COMPACT_ATOMS: atom_id res chain seq x y z
N MET A 1 3.79 21.58 -11.40
CA MET A 1 4.90 20.62 -11.57
C MET A 1 5.69 20.60 -10.27
N PRO A 2 5.47 19.59 -9.41
CA PRO A 2 6.06 19.60 -8.08
C PRO A 2 7.56 19.30 -8.10
N ASN A 3 8.28 20.01 -7.23
CA ASN A 3 9.66 19.68 -6.86
C ASN A 3 9.63 18.58 -5.81
N LEU A 4 10.20 17.43 -6.10
CA LEU A 4 10.13 16.24 -5.28
C LEU A 4 11.42 16.04 -4.47
N LEU A 5 11.26 15.63 -3.20
CA LEU A 5 12.30 15.00 -2.40
C LEU A 5 12.02 13.49 -2.35
N ILE A 6 12.99 12.67 -2.70
CA ILE A 6 12.92 11.22 -2.54
C ILE A 6 13.84 10.82 -1.38
N THR A 7 13.25 10.22 -0.33
CA THR A 7 14.00 9.63 0.79
C THR A 7 14.40 8.19 0.49
N GLY A 8 15.56 7.76 0.96
CA GLY A 8 16.08 6.40 0.71
C GLY A 8 16.40 6.14 -0.76
N GLN A 9 16.96 7.13 -1.47
CA GLN A 9 17.25 7.02 -2.91
C GLN A 9 18.13 5.85 -3.30
N SER A 10 19.05 5.43 -2.43
CA SER A 10 19.95 4.29 -2.66
C SER A 10 19.24 2.92 -2.58
N GLY A 11 18.06 2.88 -1.97
CA GLY A 11 17.25 1.68 -1.83
C GLY A 11 16.55 1.25 -3.13
N ARG A 12 16.04 0.01 -3.15
CA ARG A 12 15.31 -0.54 -4.32
C ARG A 12 14.10 0.28 -4.76
N MET A 13 13.32 0.81 -3.80
CA MET A 13 12.19 1.70 -4.12
C MET A 13 12.66 3.10 -4.48
N GLY A 14 13.68 3.64 -3.81
CA GLY A 14 14.28 4.93 -4.14
C GLY A 14 14.75 4.98 -5.59
N GLN A 15 15.46 3.97 -6.05
CA GLN A 15 15.90 3.85 -7.46
C GLN A 15 14.72 3.80 -8.43
N ALA A 16 13.65 3.04 -8.10
CA ALA A 16 12.45 3.00 -8.92
C ALA A 16 11.72 4.36 -8.96
N LEU A 17 11.68 5.09 -7.84
CA LEU A 17 11.10 6.43 -7.75
C LEU A 17 11.89 7.45 -8.59
N MET A 18 13.22 7.41 -8.53
CA MET A 18 14.10 8.23 -9.38
C MET A 18 13.81 7.98 -10.87
N GLN A 19 13.70 6.70 -11.26
CA GLN A 19 13.40 6.33 -12.64
C GLN A 19 11.99 6.75 -13.05
N ALA A 20 10.99 6.55 -12.20
CA ALA A 20 9.60 6.91 -12.50
C ALA A 20 9.44 8.44 -12.62
N ALA A 21 10.04 9.21 -11.72
CA ALA A 21 10.01 10.67 -11.78
C ALA A 21 10.76 11.22 -13.01
N ALA A 22 11.89 10.63 -13.40
CA ALA A 22 12.61 11.01 -14.61
C ALA A 22 11.83 10.73 -15.90
N ALA A 23 10.93 9.75 -15.88
CA ALA A 23 10.05 9.42 -17.00
C ALA A 23 8.76 10.26 -17.05
N ASP A 24 8.43 10.99 -15.98
CA ASP A 24 7.23 11.84 -15.89
C ASP A 24 7.61 13.30 -16.20
N PRO A 25 7.13 13.87 -17.32
CA PRO A 25 7.47 15.24 -17.71
C PRO A 25 6.89 16.31 -16.77
N ASP A 26 5.93 15.95 -15.92
CA ASP A 26 5.21 16.87 -15.05
C ASP A 26 5.71 16.81 -13.59
N SER A 27 6.87 16.23 -13.34
CA SER A 27 7.50 16.22 -12.01
C SER A 27 9.02 16.39 -12.11
N THR A 28 9.65 16.91 -11.06
CA THR A 28 11.11 17.08 -11.01
C THR A 28 11.63 16.67 -9.65
N VAL A 29 12.61 15.76 -9.61
CA VAL A 29 13.36 15.46 -8.38
C VAL A 29 14.42 16.55 -8.20
N THR A 30 14.24 17.40 -7.20
CA THR A 30 15.16 18.50 -6.89
C THR A 30 16.01 18.23 -5.67
N ALA A 31 15.64 17.24 -4.85
CA ALA A 31 16.41 16.80 -3.70
C ALA A 31 16.26 15.29 -3.48
N THR A 32 17.27 14.73 -2.82
CA THR A 32 17.27 13.33 -2.36
C THR A 32 17.85 13.28 -0.94
N HIS A 33 17.49 12.24 -0.20
CA HIS A 33 17.98 12.03 1.15
C HIS A 33 18.28 10.55 1.41
N ASP A 34 19.42 10.27 2.00
CA ASP A 34 19.83 8.98 2.54
C ASP A 34 20.36 9.10 3.98
N VAL A 35 20.57 7.97 4.63
CA VAL A 35 21.07 7.92 6.02
C VAL A 35 22.35 8.75 6.18
N GLY A 36 22.36 9.61 7.20
CA GLY A 36 23.49 10.49 7.52
C GLY A 36 23.49 11.84 6.80
N GLN A 37 22.52 12.11 5.93
CA GLN A 37 22.33 13.42 5.31
C GLN A 37 21.40 14.31 6.15
N ASP A 38 21.45 15.62 5.91
CA ASP A 38 20.57 16.60 6.56
C ASP A 38 19.21 16.65 5.85
N LEU A 39 18.19 16.06 6.49
CA LEU A 39 16.83 16.04 5.98
C LEU A 39 16.22 17.45 5.94
N ASP A 40 16.48 18.27 6.96
CA ASP A 40 15.89 19.61 7.05
C ASP A 40 16.36 20.52 5.90
N ALA A 41 17.65 20.45 5.58
CA ALA A 41 18.21 21.14 4.42
C ALA A 41 17.63 20.65 3.08
N ALA A 42 17.34 19.35 2.96
CA ALA A 42 16.77 18.76 1.74
C ALA A 42 15.30 19.19 1.53
N VAL A 43 14.52 19.36 2.60
CA VAL A 43 13.08 19.70 2.53
C VAL A 43 12.84 21.18 2.14
N GLN A 44 13.78 22.10 2.40
CA GLN A 44 13.57 23.54 2.23
C GLN A 44 13.14 24.00 0.83
N LYS A 45 13.40 23.22 -0.21
CA LYS A 45 13.20 23.61 -1.61
C LYS A 45 12.30 22.67 -2.38
N VAL A 46 11.49 21.90 -1.68
CA VAL A 46 10.63 20.89 -2.32
C VAL A 46 9.16 21.12 -1.98
N ASP A 47 8.30 20.69 -2.87
CA ASP A 47 6.85 20.80 -2.74
C ASP A 47 6.22 19.54 -2.12
N CYS A 48 6.88 18.38 -2.28
CA CYS A 48 6.40 17.11 -1.80
C CYS A 48 7.55 16.15 -1.48
N ILE A 49 7.44 15.44 -0.36
CA ILE A 49 8.34 14.36 0.03
C ILE A 49 7.68 13.03 -0.33
N ILE A 50 8.42 12.12 -0.97
CA ILE A 50 8.02 10.73 -1.21
C ILE A 50 8.90 9.82 -0.36
N ASP A 51 8.29 9.16 0.65
CA ASP A 51 8.98 8.29 1.60
C ASP A 51 8.61 6.81 1.45
N PHE A 52 9.61 5.99 1.11
CA PHE A 52 9.55 4.52 1.07
C PHE A 52 10.75 3.91 1.81
N THR A 53 11.00 4.38 3.01
CA THR A 53 12.15 3.96 3.82
C THR A 53 11.75 2.91 4.88
N VAL A 54 11.85 3.24 6.15
CA VAL A 54 11.49 2.40 7.29
C VAL A 54 10.60 3.19 8.25
N HIS A 55 9.64 2.52 8.93
CA HIS A 55 8.67 3.20 9.80
C HIS A 55 9.32 4.04 10.91
N SER A 56 10.46 3.59 11.46
CA SER A 56 11.18 4.33 12.49
C SER A 56 11.77 5.67 12.02
N PHE A 57 11.84 5.92 10.71
CA PHE A 57 12.27 7.20 10.13
C PHE A 57 11.08 8.12 9.82
N THR A 58 9.87 7.60 9.68
CA THR A 58 8.68 8.37 9.31
C THR A 58 8.43 9.56 10.26
N GLY A 59 8.73 9.42 11.56
CA GLY A 59 8.59 10.52 12.52
C GLY A 59 9.40 11.75 12.15
N GLN A 60 10.66 11.57 11.76
CA GLN A 60 11.53 12.65 11.31
C GLN A 60 11.04 13.29 10.01
N VAL A 61 10.55 12.47 9.07
CA VAL A 61 9.97 12.95 7.80
C VAL A 61 8.72 13.80 8.06
N VAL A 62 7.83 13.36 8.94
CA VAL A 62 6.61 14.10 9.31
C VAL A 62 6.96 15.42 10.02
N GLU A 63 7.92 15.41 10.95
CA GLU A 63 8.36 16.62 11.65
C GLU A 63 8.95 17.65 10.68
N ALA A 64 9.83 17.22 9.78
CA ALA A 64 10.41 18.08 8.75
C ALA A 64 9.32 18.64 7.81
N ALA A 65 8.37 17.81 7.38
CA ALA A 65 7.27 18.24 6.55
C ALA A 65 6.38 19.28 7.24
N LEU A 66 6.03 19.09 8.52
CA LEU A 66 5.27 20.06 9.31
C LEU A 66 6.00 21.39 9.47
N LYS A 67 7.31 21.36 9.69
CA LYS A 67 8.14 22.56 9.83
C LYS A 67 8.16 23.42 8.57
N HIS A 68 8.20 22.78 7.41
CA HIS A 68 8.31 23.47 6.11
C HIS A 68 6.98 23.58 5.33
N GLY A 69 5.88 23.03 5.85
CA GLY A 69 4.58 23.02 5.17
C GLY A 69 4.56 22.16 3.91
N THR A 70 5.38 21.10 3.86
CA THR A 70 5.60 20.25 2.68
C THR A 70 4.63 19.07 2.66
N ARG A 71 4.05 18.79 1.50
CA ARG A 71 3.15 17.63 1.27
C ARG A 71 3.89 16.30 1.43
N LEU A 72 3.16 15.24 1.78
CA LEU A 72 3.75 13.93 2.02
C LEU A 72 3.07 12.81 1.21
N VAL A 73 3.90 11.94 0.65
CA VAL A 73 3.51 10.62 0.13
C VAL A 73 4.26 9.57 0.92
N ILE A 74 3.55 8.78 1.73
CA ILE A 74 4.14 7.79 2.63
C ILE A 74 3.76 6.39 2.17
N GLY A 75 4.71 5.68 1.58
CA GLY A 75 4.59 4.27 1.16
C GLY A 75 5.33 3.30 2.06
N THR A 76 5.99 3.80 3.09
CA THR A 76 6.58 3.00 4.15
C THR A 76 5.49 2.23 4.89
N THR A 77 5.74 0.98 5.24
CA THR A 77 4.80 0.08 5.95
C THR A 77 5.37 -0.38 7.29
N GLY A 78 4.52 -0.99 8.12
CA GLY A 78 4.94 -1.52 9.43
C GLY A 78 4.83 -0.55 10.60
N HIS A 79 4.15 0.58 10.40
CA HIS A 79 3.90 1.57 11.46
C HIS A 79 3.09 1.00 12.62
N SER A 80 3.47 1.38 13.84
CA SER A 80 2.67 1.15 15.05
C SER A 80 1.41 2.03 15.05
N ASP A 81 0.49 1.78 15.99
CA ASP A 81 -0.71 2.60 16.14
C ASP A 81 -0.37 4.05 16.53
N GLU A 82 0.67 4.25 17.36
CA GLU A 82 1.17 5.57 17.74
C GLU A 82 1.75 6.33 16.52
N GLU A 83 2.52 5.64 15.67
CA GLU A 83 3.07 6.22 14.45
C GLU A 83 1.96 6.57 13.45
N ARG A 84 0.95 5.74 13.31
CA ARG A 84 -0.24 6.02 12.50
C ARG A 84 -1.03 7.22 13.02
N GLU A 85 -1.17 7.34 14.34
CA GLU A 85 -1.84 8.48 14.95
C GLU A 85 -1.07 9.78 14.76
N MET A 86 0.27 9.73 14.82
CA MET A 86 1.13 10.88 14.48
C MET A 86 0.91 11.34 13.02
N ILE A 87 0.82 10.42 12.07
CA ILE A 87 0.53 10.74 10.66
C ILE A 87 -0.87 11.38 10.54
N ARG A 88 -1.90 10.86 11.24
CA ARG A 88 -3.25 11.44 11.23
C ARG A 88 -3.26 12.88 11.75
N LYS A 89 -2.57 13.15 12.85
CA LYS A 89 -2.44 14.50 13.41
C LYS A 89 -1.70 15.46 12.47
N ALA A 90 -0.67 14.99 11.78
CA ALA A 90 0.02 15.79 10.78
C ALA A 90 -0.89 16.14 9.59
N ALA A 91 -1.78 15.23 9.21
CA ALA A 91 -2.74 15.43 8.12
C ALA A 91 -3.81 16.50 8.43
N GLU A 92 -4.01 16.87 9.69
CA GLU A 92 -4.83 18.04 10.04
C GLU A 92 -4.23 19.36 9.53
N LYS A 93 -2.93 19.38 9.22
CA LYS A 93 -2.18 20.57 8.80
C LYS A 93 -1.59 20.46 7.40
N LEU A 94 -1.39 19.26 6.90
CA LEU A 94 -0.75 18.96 5.62
C LEU A 94 -1.59 17.99 4.79
N PRO A 95 -1.58 18.12 3.45
CA PRO A 95 -2.11 17.06 2.60
C PRO A 95 -1.13 15.87 2.58
N ILE A 96 -1.61 14.70 2.98
CA ILE A 96 -0.81 13.47 3.09
C ILE A 96 -1.51 12.34 2.36
N VAL A 97 -0.83 11.65 1.42
CA VAL A 97 -1.24 10.33 0.94
C VAL A 97 -0.48 9.27 1.74
N PHE A 98 -1.21 8.44 2.47
CA PHE A 98 -0.68 7.32 3.23
C PHE A 98 -1.34 6.03 2.77
N ALA A 99 -0.58 5.15 2.11
CA ALA A 99 -1.11 3.93 1.53
C ALA A 99 -0.13 2.76 1.65
N SER A 100 -0.66 1.56 1.86
CA SER A 100 0.13 0.32 1.91
C SER A 100 0.64 -0.12 0.52
N ASN A 101 0.04 0.40 -0.56
CA ASN A 101 0.42 0.10 -1.93
C ASN A 101 0.04 1.26 -2.87
N TYR A 102 0.93 1.58 -3.79
CA TYR A 102 0.77 2.68 -4.76
C TYR A 102 0.46 2.22 -6.19
N SER A 103 0.42 0.92 -6.45
CA SER A 103 0.04 0.41 -7.78
C SER A 103 -1.42 0.72 -8.10
N VAL A 104 -1.68 1.26 -9.28
CA VAL A 104 -3.04 1.44 -9.80
C VAL A 104 -3.77 0.10 -9.84
N GLY A 105 -3.10 -0.95 -10.34
CA GLY A 105 -3.70 -2.29 -10.44
C GLY A 105 -4.05 -2.91 -9.08
N VAL A 106 -3.18 -2.75 -8.05
CA VAL A 106 -3.47 -3.24 -6.70
C VAL A 106 -4.65 -2.48 -6.08
N ASN A 107 -4.70 -1.16 -6.25
CA ASN A 107 -5.81 -0.37 -5.72
C ASN A 107 -7.13 -0.64 -6.46
N THR A 108 -7.07 -0.96 -7.75
CA THR A 108 -8.22 -1.49 -8.49
C THR A 108 -8.64 -2.85 -7.94
N LEU A 109 -7.69 -3.76 -7.62
CA LEU A 109 -7.99 -5.02 -6.97
C LEU A 109 -8.68 -4.82 -5.61
N PHE A 110 -8.23 -3.88 -4.78
CA PHE A 110 -8.88 -3.53 -3.51
C PHE A 110 -10.32 -3.08 -3.71
N TRP A 111 -10.54 -2.18 -4.65
CA TRP A 111 -11.87 -1.68 -4.98
C TRP A 111 -12.78 -2.81 -5.49
N LEU A 112 -12.32 -3.63 -6.43
CA LEU A 112 -13.06 -4.77 -6.95
C LEU A 112 -13.36 -5.81 -5.87
N THR A 113 -12.41 -6.10 -4.97
CA THR A 113 -12.59 -7.03 -3.85
C THR A 113 -13.71 -6.56 -2.92
N ARG A 114 -13.73 -5.26 -2.57
CA ARG A 114 -14.79 -4.66 -1.75
C ARG A 114 -16.17 -4.85 -2.37
N HIS A 115 -16.31 -4.54 -3.66
CA HIS A 115 -17.59 -4.65 -4.36
C HIS A 115 -18.01 -6.11 -4.58
N ALA A 116 -17.07 -6.99 -4.93
CA ALA A 116 -17.35 -8.42 -5.07
C ALA A 116 -17.78 -9.03 -3.73
N ALA A 117 -17.09 -8.72 -2.63
CA ALA A 117 -17.44 -9.22 -1.31
C ALA A 117 -18.87 -8.83 -0.90
N ARG A 118 -19.31 -7.61 -1.13
CA ARG A 118 -20.68 -7.15 -0.84
C ARG A 118 -21.76 -7.96 -1.55
N ILE A 119 -21.48 -8.42 -2.75
CA ILE A 119 -22.45 -9.20 -3.55
C ILE A 119 -22.33 -10.68 -3.20
N LEU A 120 -21.12 -11.24 -3.27
CA LEU A 120 -20.91 -12.69 -3.26
C LEU A 120 -21.07 -13.32 -1.86
N THR A 121 -20.80 -12.56 -0.79
CA THR A 121 -21.03 -13.06 0.58
C THR A 121 -22.49 -13.27 0.91
N GLN A 122 -23.40 -12.53 0.31
CA GLN A 122 -24.84 -12.75 0.46
C GLN A 122 -25.27 -14.08 -0.15
N GLU A 123 -24.57 -14.55 -1.18
CA GLU A 123 -24.79 -15.82 -1.89
C GLU A 123 -23.93 -16.97 -1.32
N ARG A 124 -23.27 -16.78 -0.15
CA ARG A 124 -22.49 -17.79 0.58
C ARG A 124 -21.27 -18.32 -0.17
N PHE A 125 -20.61 -17.50 -0.96
CA PHE A 125 -19.31 -17.86 -1.54
C PHE A 125 -18.25 -18.01 -0.45
N ASP A 126 -17.42 -19.05 -0.54
CA ASP A 126 -16.22 -19.24 0.24
C ASP A 126 -15.10 -18.32 -0.25
N ILE A 127 -14.33 -17.76 0.68
CA ILE A 127 -13.30 -16.78 0.36
C ILE A 127 -11.90 -17.33 0.64
N GLU A 128 -11.03 -17.29 -0.36
CA GLU A 128 -9.62 -17.66 -0.24
C GLU A 128 -8.73 -16.55 -0.80
N VAL A 129 -7.68 -16.20 -0.08
CA VAL A 129 -6.67 -15.22 -0.50
C VAL A 129 -5.34 -15.92 -0.66
N THR A 130 -4.70 -15.72 -1.82
CA THR A 130 -3.35 -16.24 -2.09
C THR A 130 -2.42 -15.08 -2.45
N GLU A 131 -1.22 -15.05 -1.86
CA GLU A 131 -0.18 -14.11 -2.25
C GLU A 131 1.14 -14.82 -2.51
N MET A 132 1.93 -14.30 -3.47
CA MET A 132 3.26 -14.80 -3.76
C MET A 132 4.26 -13.65 -3.89
N HIS A 133 5.41 -13.80 -3.25
CA HIS A 133 6.53 -12.88 -3.37
C HIS A 133 7.87 -13.60 -3.49
N HIS A 134 8.90 -12.84 -3.79
CA HIS A 134 10.28 -13.32 -3.90
C HIS A 134 10.78 -13.97 -2.59
N ARG A 135 11.77 -14.87 -2.71
CA ARG A 135 12.36 -15.65 -1.60
C ARG A 135 12.93 -14.80 -0.44
N HIS A 136 13.20 -13.52 -0.66
CA HIS A 136 13.80 -12.61 0.33
C HIS A 136 12.76 -11.78 1.11
N LYS A 137 11.45 -11.98 0.88
CA LYS A 137 10.42 -11.26 1.64
C LYS A 137 10.23 -11.94 3.01
N ILE A 138 10.39 -11.13 4.07
CA ILE A 138 10.38 -11.63 5.46
C ILE A 138 9.02 -11.59 6.13
N ASP A 139 8.19 -10.59 5.81
CA ASP A 139 6.83 -10.47 6.36
C ASP A 139 5.85 -11.43 5.67
N SER A 140 4.95 -12.02 6.44
CA SER A 140 3.88 -12.92 5.99
C SER A 140 2.65 -12.79 6.90
N PRO A 141 1.45 -12.56 6.34
CA PRO A 141 1.19 -12.20 4.95
C PRO A 141 1.75 -10.82 4.61
N SER A 142 1.86 -10.51 3.30
CA SER A 142 2.31 -9.20 2.82
C SER A 142 1.36 -8.07 3.24
N GLY A 143 1.85 -6.82 3.28
CA GLY A 143 1.01 -5.66 3.56
C GLY A 143 -0.22 -5.55 2.64
N THR A 144 -0.06 -5.85 1.35
CA THR A 144 -1.16 -5.89 0.38
C THR A 144 -2.19 -6.98 0.71
N ALA A 145 -1.72 -8.19 1.08
CA ALA A 145 -2.61 -9.27 1.49
C ALA A 145 -3.35 -8.92 2.79
N ARG A 146 -2.69 -8.26 3.75
CA ARG A 146 -3.36 -7.78 4.96
C ARG A 146 -4.46 -6.77 4.65
N THR A 147 -4.21 -5.81 3.76
CA THR A 147 -5.26 -4.87 3.32
C THR A 147 -6.42 -5.58 2.64
N LEU A 148 -6.18 -6.61 1.82
CA LEU A 148 -7.25 -7.43 1.24
C LEU A 148 -8.08 -8.13 2.32
N LEU A 149 -7.43 -8.72 3.34
CA LEU A 149 -8.12 -9.35 4.47
C LEU A 149 -8.90 -8.33 5.30
N GLU A 150 -8.37 -7.14 5.54
CA GLU A 150 -9.06 -6.04 6.23
C GLU A 150 -10.35 -5.65 5.46
N ILE A 151 -10.27 -5.46 4.14
CA ILE A 151 -11.43 -5.19 3.28
C ILE A 151 -12.46 -6.32 3.37
N LEU A 152 -12.02 -7.57 3.29
CA LEU A 152 -12.91 -8.72 3.39
C LEU A 152 -13.58 -8.78 4.76
N ASN A 153 -12.83 -8.59 5.85
CA ASN A 153 -13.38 -8.57 7.21
C ASN A 153 -14.44 -7.47 7.39
N GLU A 154 -14.18 -6.26 6.88
CA GLU A 154 -15.13 -5.15 6.93
C GLU A 154 -16.45 -5.50 6.21
N GLU A 155 -16.38 -6.10 5.03
CA GLU A 155 -17.56 -6.37 4.21
C GLU A 155 -18.33 -7.65 4.65
N THR A 156 -17.63 -8.61 5.27
CA THR A 156 -18.25 -9.88 5.70
C THR A 156 -18.61 -9.92 7.19
N GLY A 157 -18.16 -8.95 7.97
CA GLY A 157 -18.30 -8.93 9.42
C GLY A 157 -17.48 -10.03 10.11
N THR A 158 -16.39 -10.49 9.47
CA THR A 158 -15.43 -11.44 10.03
C THR A 158 -14.31 -10.73 10.80
N SER A 159 -13.52 -11.48 11.56
CA SER A 159 -12.42 -10.99 12.39
C SER A 159 -11.10 -11.60 11.94
N TYR A 160 -10.05 -10.79 11.89
CA TYR A 160 -8.71 -11.28 11.55
C TYR A 160 -8.22 -12.36 12.53
N LYS A 161 -8.60 -12.25 13.80
CA LYS A 161 -8.16 -13.17 14.85
C LYS A 161 -8.87 -14.51 14.80
N ASP A 162 -10.19 -14.51 14.53
CA ASP A 162 -11.03 -15.67 14.77
C ASP A 162 -11.45 -16.39 13.47
N ASP A 163 -11.50 -15.67 12.35
CA ASP A 163 -12.04 -16.19 11.10
C ASP A 163 -10.98 -16.35 9.98
N ILE A 164 -9.72 -15.89 10.18
CA ILE A 164 -8.66 -16.07 9.19
C ILE A 164 -7.87 -17.36 9.48
N THR A 165 -7.80 -18.25 8.48
CA THR A 165 -7.01 -19.49 8.55
C THR A 165 -5.76 -19.40 7.67
N HIS A 166 -4.58 -19.45 8.29
CA HIS A 166 -3.29 -19.42 7.61
C HIS A 166 -2.83 -20.80 7.17
N GLY A 167 -3.14 -21.18 5.93
CA GLY A 167 -2.84 -22.51 5.40
C GLY A 167 -3.70 -23.61 6.04
N ARG A 168 -3.55 -24.83 5.54
CA ARG A 168 -4.22 -26.03 6.09
C ARG A 168 -3.26 -27.20 6.04
N LEU A 169 -3.25 -28.03 7.10
CA LEU A 169 -2.37 -29.20 7.20
C LEU A 169 -3.12 -30.37 7.84
N GLY A 170 -3.01 -31.57 7.24
CA GLY A 170 -3.60 -32.80 7.76
C GLY A 170 -5.10 -32.89 7.52
N ASN A 171 -5.78 -33.67 8.39
CA ASN A 171 -7.23 -33.87 8.34
C ASN A 171 -7.91 -32.80 9.21
N ILE A 172 -8.41 -31.73 8.58
CA ILE A 172 -9.00 -30.56 9.26
C ILE A 172 -10.53 -30.57 9.28
N GLY A 173 -11.17 -31.60 8.69
CA GLY A 173 -12.62 -31.65 8.49
C GLY A 173 -13.10 -30.68 7.37
N PRO A 174 -14.44 -30.55 7.21
CA PRO A 174 -15.01 -29.61 6.27
C PRO A 174 -14.67 -28.15 6.63
N ARG A 175 -14.55 -27.32 5.60
CA ARG A 175 -14.30 -25.87 5.75
C ARG A 175 -15.45 -25.19 6.51
N PRO A 176 -15.18 -24.40 7.57
CA PRO A 176 -16.18 -23.56 8.21
C PRO A 176 -16.68 -22.47 7.26
N GLN A 177 -18.00 -22.15 7.32
CA GLN A 177 -18.63 -21.19 6.41
C GLN A 177 -18.08 -19.75 6.53
N ARG A 178 -17.70 -19.33 7.76
CA ARG A 178 -17.19 -17.96 8.00
C ARG A 178 -15.70 -17.82 7.76
N GLU A 179 -15.00 -18.93 7.53
CA GLU A 179 -13.55 -18.90 7.34
C GLU A 179 -13.13 -18.12 6.11
N ILE A 180 -12.08 -17.32 6.22
CA ILE A 180 -11.33 -16.77 5.09
C ILE A 180 -9.95 -17.43 5.10
N GLY A 181 -9.62 -18.18 4.05
CA GLY A 181 -8.31 -18.79 3.91
C GLY A 181 -7.25 -17.78 3.45
N MET A 182 -6.05 -17.85 4.04
CA MET A 182 -4.89 -17.04 3.65
C MET A 182 -3.69 -17.91 3.34
N HIS A 183 -3.19 -17.86 2.11
CA HIS A 183 -2.09 -18.70 1.63
C HIS A 183 -0.92 -17.82 1.15
N THR A 184 0.23 -18.03 1.75
CA THR A 184 1.45 -17.28 1.46
C THR A 184 2.48 -18.15 0.74
N LEU A 185 2.91 -17.71 -0.44
CA LEU A 185 3.92 -18.38 -1.24
C LEU A 185 5.20 -17.53 -1.32
N ARG A 186 6.37 -18.17 -1.30
CA ARG A 186 7.67 -17.52 -1.46
C ARG A 186 8.50 -18.28 -2.49
N GLY A 187 8.97 -17.57 -3.55
CA GLY A 187 9.75 -18.19 -4.61
C GLY A 187 10.32 -17.20 -5.60
N GLY A 188 11.44 -17.56 -6.21
CA GLY A 188 12.05 -16.79 -7.29
C GLY A 188 12.30 -15.32 -6.94
N ASP A 189 12.00 -14.46 -7.90
CA ASP A 189 12.11 -13.00 -7.87
C ASP A 189 10.74 -12.29 -7.99
N VAL A 190 9.64 -13.01 -7.76
CA VAL A 190 8.27 -12.50 -7.87
C VAL A 190 8.12 -11.20 -7.09
N VAL A 191 7.71 -10.14 -7.78
CA VAL A 191 7.57 -8.80 -7.19
C VAL A 191 6.37 -8.73 -6.25
N GLY A 192 5.26 -9.38 -6.62
CA GLY A 192 4.07 -9.52 -5.81
C GLY A 192 2.84 -9.90 -6.63
N ASP A 193 2.33 -11.09 -6.40
CA ASP A 193 1.08 -11.60 -6.97
C ASP A 193 0.04 -11.74 -5.86
N HIS A 194 -1.20 -11.35 -6.13
CA HIS A 194 -2.29 -11.43 -5.18
C HIS A 194 -3.56 -11.88 -5.89
N THR A 195 -4.22 -12.89 -5.34
CA THR A 195 -5.51 -13.39 -5.83
C THR A 195 -6.50 -13.46 -4.69
N VAL A 196 -7.69 -12.93 -4.91
CA VAL A 196 -8.87 -13.18 -4.06
C VAL A 196 -9.82 -14.05 -4.86
N MET A 197 -10.14 -15.21 -4.32
CA MET A 197 -11.07 -16.17 -4.90
C MET A 197 -12.36 -16.20 -4.07
N PHE A 198 -13.48 -16.13 -4.74
CA PHE A 198 -14.82 -16.39 -4.22
C PHE A 198 -15.33 -17.65 -4.91
N ALA A 199 -15.65 -18.69 -4.15
CA ALA A 199 -16.04 -19.99 -4.69
C ALA A 199 -17.38 -20.47 -4.13
N ALA A 200 -18.27 -20.95 -4.99
CA ALA A 200 -19.53 -21.57 -4.67
C ALA A 200 -19.67 -22.91 -5.42
N ASP A 201 -20.74 -23.64 -5.16
CA ASP A 201 -21.04 -24.86 -5.90
C ASP A 201 -21.28 -24.53 -7.39
N GLY A 202 -20.44 -25.06 -8.25
CA GLY A 202 -20.55 -24.94 -9.70
C GLY A 202 -19.87 -23.72 -10.32
N GLU A 203 -19.42 -22.73 -9.52
CA GLU A 203 -18.73 -21.55 -10.05
C GLU A 203 -17.72 -20.94 -9.08
N ARG A 204 -16.82 -20.13 -9.60
CA ARG A 204 -15.94 -19.27 -8.81
C ARG A 204 -15.57 -17.99 -9.56
N VAL A 205 -15.29 -16.94 -8.79
CA VAL A 205 -14.76 -15.66 -9.28
C VAL A 205 -13.36 -15.46 -8.72
N GLU A 206 -12.39 -15.16 -9.57
CA GLU A 206 -11.01 -14.89 -9.18
C GLU A 206 -10.61 -13.46 -9.59
N LEU A 207 -10.20 -12.67 -8.62
CA LEU A 207 -9.66 -11.33 -8.84
C LEU A 207 -8.15 -11.38 -8.61
N THR A 208 -7.37 -11.20 -9.67
CA THR A 208 -5.91 -11.39 -9.62
C THR A 208 -5.16 -10.16 -10.11
N HIS A 209 -4.14 -9.75 -9.35
CA HIS A 209 -3.13 -8.78 -9.76
C HIS A 209 -1.74 -9.41 -9.68
N LYS A 210 -0.92 -9.19 -10.70
CA LYS A 210 0.49 -9.62 -10.77
C LYS A 210 1.39 -8.45 -11.12
N ALA A 211 2.36 -8.16 -10.26
CA ALA A 211 3.35 -7.12 -10.49
C ALA A 211 4.62 -7.71 -11.11
N SER A 212 5.03 -7.17 -12.26
CA SER A 212 6.28 -7.55 -12.93
C SER A 212 7.43 -6.58 -12.65
N SER A 213 7.13 -5.38 -12.09
CA SER A 213 8.13 -4.35 -11.82
C SER A 213 7.73 -3.46 -10.65
N ARG A 214 8.73 -2.99 -9.87
CA ARG A 214 8.52 -1.96 -8.84
C ARG A 214 8.18 -0.58 -9.40
N LEU A 215 8.40 -0.35 -10.68
CA LEU A 215 8.04 0.91 -11.35
C LEU A 215 6.54 1.20 -11.27
N THR A 216 5.68 0.18 -11.19
CA THR A 216 4.23 0.38 -11.03
C THR A 216 3.89 1.08 -9.72
N PHE A 217 4.60 0.76 -8.63
CA PHE A 217 4.44 1.41 -7.33
C PHE A 217 5.03 2.83 -7.34
N ALA A 218 6.20 2.97 -7.93
CA ALA A 218 6.90 4.25 -8.03
C ALA A 218 6.12 5.27 -8.86
N ALA A 219 5.60 4.87 -10.02
CA ALA A 219 4.76 5.73 -10.87
C ALA A 219 3.47 6.16 -10.15
N GLY A 220 2.87 5.27 -9.36
CA GLY A 220 1.72 5.61 -8.53
C GLY A 220 2.05 6.62 -7.43
N ALA A 221 3.23 6.53 -6.81
CA ALA A 221 3.67 7.50 -5.81
C ALA A 221 3.94 8.89 -6.41
N VAL A 222 4.53 8.95 -7.61
CA VAL A 222 4.69 10.21 -8.36
C VAL A 222 3.32 10.81 -8.73
N ARG A 223 2.37 9.98 -9.17
CA ARG A 223 0.98 10.40 -9.41
C ARG A 223 0.34 10.99 -8.14
N ALA A 224 0.51 10.34 -6.99
CA ALA A 224 -0.02 10.82 -5.71
C ALA A 224 0.59 12.17 -5.33
N ALA A 225 1.89 12.38 -5.53
CA ALA A 225 2.55 13.65 -5.27
C ALA A 225 1.98 14.80 -6.13
N LYS A 226 1.71 14.54 -7.42
CA LYS A 226 1.05 15.51 -8.31
C LYS A 226 -0.39 15.78 -7.89
N TRP A 227 -1.15 14.71 -7.56
CA TRP A 227 -2.54 14.84 -7.13
C TRP A 227 -2.68 15.71 -5.87
N LEU A 228 -1.72 15.60 -4.92
CA LEU A 228 -1.70 16.41 -3.70
C LEU A 228 -1.55 17.92 -3.94
N GLU A 229 -1.10 18.37 -5.12
CA GLU A 229 -0.93 19.81 -5.40
C GLU A 229 -2.21 20.63 -5.22
N SER A 230 -3.36 20.01 -5.46
CA SER A 230 -4.67 20.66 -5.39
C SER A 230 -5.50 20.26 -4.16
N GLN A 231 -4.94 19.46 -3.24
CA GLN A 231 -5.69 18.98 -2.11
C GLN A 231 -5.50 19.85 -0.87
N PRO A 232 -6.55 20.10 -0.08
CA PRO A 232 -6.42 20.71 1.24
C PRO A 232 -5.69 19.77 2.21
N ALA A 233 -5.35 20.27 3.40
CA ALA A 233 -4.87 19.42 4.49
C ALA A 233 -5.86 18.29 4.74
N GLY A 234 -5.35 17.07 4.86
CA GLY A 234 -6.15 15.86 5.01
C GLY A 234 -5.33 14.60 4.84
N LEU A 235 -5.86 13.49 5.35
CA LEU A 235 -5.30 12.16 5.15
C LEU A 235 -6.03 11.46 4.00
N TYR A 236 -5.30 11.12 2.97
CA TYR A 236 -5.77 10.49 1.76
C TYR A 236 -5.09 9.14 1.56
N ASP A 237 -5.69 8.30 0.75
CA ASP A 237 -5.09 7.06 0.27
C ASP A 237 -5.12 6.99 -1.29
N MET A 238 -4.68 5.87 -1.84
CA MET A 238 -4.67 5.70 -3.30
C MET A 238 -6.07 5.54 -3.90
N GLN A 239 -7.11 5.21 -3.12
CA GLN A 239 -8.50 5.21 -3.62
C GLN A 239 -8.96 6.64 -3.91
N ASP A 240 -8.55 7.62 -3.07
CA ASP A 240 -8.82 9.04 -3.31
C ASP A 240 -8.09 9.54 -4.57
N VAL A 241 -6.79 9.21 -4.68
CA VAL A 241 -5.95 9.59 -5.84
C VAL A 241 -6.51 9.08 -7.16
N LEU A 242 -7.16 7.91 -7.14
CA LEU A 242 -7.70 7.26 -8.33
C LEU A 242 -9.19 7.55 -8.57
N GLY A 243 -9.86 8.27 -7.65
CA GLY A 243 -11.30 8.55 -7.75
C GLY A 243 -12.16 7.30 -7.64
N LEU A 244 -11.77 6.36 -6.76
CA LEU A 244 -12.46 5.08 -6.55
C LEU A 244 -13.38 5.10 -5.30
N LYS A 245 -13.45 6.21 -4.58
CA LYS A 245 -14.38 6.44 -3.44
C LYS A 245 -15.60 7.19 -3.87
#